data_1b85edf2d218fdb30e867f7f72d88b2c
#
_entry.id   1b85edf2d218fdb30e867f7f72d88b2c
#
_cell.length_a   1.000
_cell.length_b   1.000
_cell.length_c   1.000
_cell.angle_alpha   90.00
_cell.angle_beta   90.00
_cell.angle_gamma   90.00
#
_symmetry.space_group_name_H-M   'P 1'
#
loop_
_entity.id
_entity.type
_entity.pdbx_description
1 polymer ?
#
loop_
_entity_poly.entity_id
_entity_poly.type
_entity_poly.pdbx_seq_one_letter_code
_entity_poly.pdbx_strand_id
1 'polypeptide(L)'
;MTFSGFKVYYLHVLNIINFDSSDNHFALLVSLQDLLWPYPWKNWESVEMCRYDAALIPLKCKAQLDFIRHGGQVIGWGATHHDQWGFDPNLLDSTLTIPQEDKYLDCAQQYLEHQIKRARKMKVKIFRAWSYTGSNWYKDFYHRNGFEISLLEYISEISLDKFFIEDFESSVSRFKKSTYVISNLQELKKLNADWETKLFDLYERVEQDVPIDLVLDLDFDFWKSSIFCPWFKEEDVYIVVDGDKWVALSTYARSLRSNDKISTGLTGVLPEYRRQGICSAVKINALLDLKKKGFKKVFTGNEENNPMFQINLMLGFKKIGEEFGCK
;
A
#
# COMPACT_ATOMS: atom_id res chain seq x y z
N MET A 1 -59.75 -15.75 -12.11
CA MET A 1 -58.49 -16.45 -11.83
C MET A 1 -57.35 -15.67 -12.51
N THR A 2 -56.64 -14.86 -11.73
CA THR A 2 -55.55 -13.99 -12.21
C THR A 2 -54.25 -14.73 -11.97
N PHE A 3 -53.54 -15.04 -13.04
CA PHE A 3 -52.21 -15.63 -12.96
C PHE A 3 -51.23 -14.57 -12.47
N SER A 4 -50.71 -14.74 -11.26
CA SER A 4 -49.62 -13.97 -10.69
C SER A 4 -48.31 -14.27 -11.45
N GLY A 5 -47.66 -13.21 -11.89
CA GLY A 5 -46.44 -13.30 -12.69
C GLY A 5 -45.30 -13.99 -11.94
N PHE A 6 -44.79 -15.04 -12.52
CA PHE A 6 -43.49 -15.58 -12.17
C PHE A 6 -42.41 -14.56 -12.54
N LYS A 7 -41.81 -13.91 -11.56
CA LYS A 7 -40.53 -13.25 -11.75
C LYS A 7 -39.49 -14.32 -12.03
N VAL A 8 -39.10 -14.46 -13.29
CA VAL A 8 -37.95 -15.26 -13.69
C VAL A 8 -36.72 -14.49 -13.18
N TYR A 9 -36.19 -14.91 -12.03
CA TYR A 9 -34.86 -14.51 -11.61
C TYR A 9 -33.88 -15.21 -12.55
N TYR A 10 -33.34 -14.48 -13.52
CA TYR A 10 -32.14 -14.90 -14.19
C TYR A 10 -31.04 -14.94 -13.12
N LEU A 11 -30.72 -16.15 -12.66
CA LEU A 11 -29.48 -16.41 -11.94
C LEU A 11 -28.33 -16.05 -12.94
N HIS A 12 -27.86 -14.84 -12.84
CA HIS A 12 -26.62 -14.47 -13.54
C HIS A 12 -25.51 -15.32 -12.94
N VAL A 13 -25.12 -16.37 -13.64
CA VAL A 13 -23.98 -17.20 -13.24
C VAL A 13 -22.78 -16.30 -13.21
N LEU A 14 -22.11 -16.22 -12.06
CA LEU A 14 -20.83 -15.52 -11.94
C LEU A 14 -19.87 -16.03 -13.01
N ASN A 15 -19.44 -15.14 -13.88
CA ASN A 15 -18.48 -15.46 -14.93
C ASN A 15 -17.12 -14.89 -14.52
N ILE A 16 -16.21 -15.78 -14.16
CA ILE A 16 -14.85 -15.47 -13.74
C ILE A 16 -13.91 -15.82 -14.88
N ILE A 17 -12.96 -14.93 -15.15
CA ILE A 17 -11.84 -15.21 -16.05
C ILE A 17 -10.58 -15.27 -15.16
N ASN A 18 -9.94 -16.43 -15.12
CA ASN A 18 -8.67 -16.57 -14.41
C ASN A 18 -7.60 -15.71 -15.08
N PHE A 19 -6.83 -15.01 -14.29
CA PHE A 19 -5.67 -14.27 -14.76
C PHE A 19 -4.59 -15.25 -15.25
N ASP A 20 -4.08 -15.06 -16.46
CA ASP A 20 -3.13 -15.97 -17.13
C ASP A 20 -1.72 -15.36 -17.31
N SER A 21 -1.50 -14.18 -16.74
CA SER A 21 -0.24 -13.42 -16.87
C SER A 21 0.13 -13.03 -18.33
N SER A 22 -0.84 -13.02 -19.23
CA SER A 22 -0.65 -12.48 -20.58
C SER A 22 -0.59 -10.95 -20.56
N ASP A 23 0.03 -10.36 -21.57
CA ASP A 23 0.09 -8.91 -21.74
C ASP A 23 -1.31 -8.27 -21.84
N ASN A 24 -2.26 -8.98 -22.45
CA ASN A 24 -3.65 -8.53 -22.51
C ASN A 24 -4.30 -8.46 -21.12
N HIS A 25 -4.02 -9.45 -20.24
CA HIS A 25 -4.54 -9.45 -18.88
C HIS A 25 -3.86 -8.39 -18.00
N PHE A 26 -2.57 -8.17 -18.15
CA PHE A 26 -1.90 -7.05 -17.47
C PHE A 26 -2.45 -5.69 -17.95
N ALA A 27 -2.62 -5.50 -19.24
CA ALA A 27 -3.21 -4.26 -19.79
C ALA A 27 -4.65 -4.04 -19.31
N LEU A 28 -5.46 -5.10 -19.24
CA LEU A 28 -6.82 -5.03 -18.72
C LEU A 28 -6.82 -4.64 -17.23
N LEU A 29 -5.92 -5.22 -16.41
CA LEU A 29 -5.81 -4.91 -15.00
C LEU A 29 -5.45 -3.43 -14.77
N VAL A 30 -4.47 -2.89 -15.53
CA VAL A 30 -4.11 -1.48 -15.49
C VAL A 30 -5.29 -0.59 -15.88
N SER A 31 -6.03 -0.96 -16.94
CA SER A 31 -7.21 -0.21 -17.40
C SER A 31 -8.34 -0.20 -16.36
N LEU A 32 -8.59 -1.34 -15.73
CA LEU A 32 -9.59 -1.43 -14.66
C LEU A 32 -9.17 -0.63 -13.43
N GLN A 33 -7.89 -0.63 -13.09
CA GLN A 33 -7.39 0.22 -12.01
C GLN A 33 -7.54 1.70 -12.34
N ASP A 34 -7.32 2.10 -13.59
CA ASP A 34 -7.56 3.46 -14.05
C ASP A 34 -9.02 3.90 -13.87
N LEU A 35 -9.95 2.98 -14.04
CA LEU A 35 -11.38 3.24 -13.94
C LEU A 35 -11.89 3.22 -12.49
N LEU A 36 -11.40 2.29 -11.67
CA LEU A 36 -12.02 1.95 -10.39
C LEU A 36 -11.24 2.46 -9.17
N TRP A 37 -9.96 2.82 -9.35
CA TRP A 37 -9.11 3.27 -8.24
C TRP A 37 -9.45 4.70 -7.82
N PRO A 38 -9.76 4.94 -6.54
CA PRO A 38 -10.30 6.24 -6.12
C PRO A 38 -9.24 7.32 -5.88
N TYR A 39 -7.97 6.96 -5.83
CA TYR A 39 -6.90 7.86 -5.41
C TYR A 39 -6.02 8.36 -6.56
N PRO A 40 -5.33 9.51 -6.39
CA PRO A 40 -4.47 10.09 -7.42
C PRO A 40 -3.19 9.32 -7.72
N TRP A 41 -2.79 8.39 -6.89
CA TRP A 41 -1.71 7.43 -7.15
C TRP A 41 -2.31 6.04 -7.34
N LYS A 42 -1.55 5.15 -7.94
CA LYS A 42 -2.01 3.79 -8.30
C LYS A 42 -0.95 2.78 -7.93
N ASN A 43 -1.38 1.59 -7.56
CA ASN A 43 -0.43 0.51 -7.27
C ASN A 43 0.32 0.08 -8.53
N TRP A 44 -0.40 0.02 -9.66
CA TRP A 44 0.19 -0.38 -10.94
C TRP A 44 -0.07 0.68 -11.99
N GLU A 45 0.94 1.45 -12.28
CA GLU A 45 0.85 2.54 -13.26
C GLU A 45 1.18 2.09 -14.69
N SER A 46 1.73 0.88 -14.85
CA SER A 46 2.07 0.31 -16.17
C SER A 46 1.99 -1.20 -16.17
N VAL A 47 1.89 -1.78 -17.38
CA VAL A 47 1.96 -3.25 -17.59
C VAL A 47 3.29 -3.82 -17.10
N GLU A 48 4.38 -3.08 -17.30
CA GLU A 48 5.72 -3.48 -16.85
C GLU A 48 5.78 -3.59 -15.31
N MET A 49 5.21 -2.60 -14.61
CA MET A 49 5.12 -2.62 -13.14
C MET A 49 4.30 -3.81 -12.65
N CYS A 50 3.11 -4.05 -13.21
CA CYS A 50 2.29 -5.20 -12.87
C CYS A 50 3.03 -6.53 -13.08
N ARG A 51 3.75 -6.64 -14.21
CA ARG A 51 4.51 -7.87 -14.53
C ARG A 51 5.67 -8.07 -13.55
N TYR A 52 6.38 -7.00 -13.21
CA TYR A 52 7.47 -7.04 -12.25
C TYR A 52 6.96 -7.51 -10.89
N ASP A 53 5.94 -6.87 -10.34
CA ASP A 53 5.36 -7.21 -9.04
C ASP A 53 4.81 -8.64 -9.02
N ALA A 54 4.11 -9.05 -10.08
CA ALA A 54 3.59 -10.42 -10.19
C ALA A 54 4.71 -11.47 -10.19
N ALA A 55 5.86 -11.17 -10.81
CA ALA A 55 7.00 -12.07 -10.84
C ALA A 55 7.71 -12.21 -9.47
N LEU A 56 7.55 -11.24 -8.57
CA LEU A 56 8.12 -11.28 -7.23
C LEU A 56 7.30 -12.12 -6.24
N ILE A 57 6.02 -12.37 -6.53
CA ILE A 57 5.14 -13.08 -5.58
C ILE A 57 5.63 -14.54 -5.40
N PRO A 58 6.07 -14.93 -4.19
CA PRO A 58 6.54 -16.29 -3.95
C PRO A 58 5.42 -17.33 -4.16
N LEU A 59 5.74 -18.48 -4.71
CA LEU A 59 4.78 -19.57 -4.93
C LEU A 59 4.06 -20.03 -3.65
N LYS A 60 4.71 -19.90 -2.49
CA LYS A 60 4.11 -20.20 -1.18
C LYS A 60 2.89 -19.34 -0.89
N CYS A 61 2.83 -18.11 -1.43
CA CYS A 61 1.71 -17.17 -1.24
C CYS A 61 0.44 -17.60 -1.96
N LYS A 62 0.51 -18.57 -2.89
CA LYS A 62 -0.64 -19.14 -3.62
C LYS A 62 -1.57 -18.05 -4.17
N ALA A 63 -1.00 -16.97 -4.69
CA ALA A 63 -1.75 -15.87 -5.23
C ALA A 63 -2.63 -16.32 -6.41
N GLN A 64 -3.86 -15.84 -6.42
CA GLN A 64 -4.79 -15.98 -7.52
C GLN A 64 -5.47 -14.65 -7.76
N LEU A 65 -5.48 -14.22 -9.00
CA LEU A 65 -6.22 -13.05 -9.46
C LEU A 65 -7.24 -13.50 -10.50
N ASP A 66 -8.44 -12.94 -10.43
CA ASP A 66 -9.54 -13.23 -11.34
C ASP A 66 -10.15 -11.91 -11.83
N PHE A 67 -10.59 -11.90 -13.09
CA PHE A 67 -11.47 -10.84 -13.59
C PHE A 67 -12.94 -11.26 -13.43
N ILE A 68 -13.77 -10.30 -13.08
CA ILE A 68 -15.20 -10.47 -12.81
C ILE A 68 -15.98 -9.93 -14.01
N ARG A 69 -16.86 -10.73 -14.59
CA ARG A 69 -17.72 -10.33 -15.72
C ARG A 69 -19.17 -10.21 -15.29
N HIS A 70 -19.83 -9.21 -15.84
CA HIS A 70 -21.28 -9.03 -15.76
C HIS A 70 -21.83 -8.61 -17.12
N GLY A 71 -22.90 -9.26 -17.58
CA GLY A 71 -23.49 -8.93 -18.89
C GLY A 71 -22.52 -9.02 -20.07
N GLY A 72 -21.54 -9.94 -20.03
CA GLY A 72 -20.53 -10.12 -21.08
C GLY A 72 -19.32 -9.19 -20.99
N GLN A 73 -19.33 -8.17 -20.13
CA GLN A 73 -18.25 -7.21 -19.93
C GLN A 73 -17.45 -7.53 -18.66
N VAL A 74 -16.14 -7.29 -18.69
CA VAL A 74 -15.32 -7.30 -17.47
C VAL A 74 -15.61 -6.01 -16.70
N ILE A 75 -16.04 -6.15 -15.44
CA ILE A 75 -16.42 -5.02 -14.58
C ILE A 75 -15.43 -4.75 -13.46
N GLY A 76 -14.49 -5.65 -13.20
CA GLY A 76 -13.52 -5.50 -12.13
C GLY A 76 -12.68 -6.75 -11.95
N TRP A 77 -12.00 -6.80 -10.82
CA TRP A 77 -11.12 -7.91 -10.46
C TRP A 77 -11.22 -8.23 -8.97
N GLY A 78 -10.71 -9.37 -8.61
CA GLY A 78 -10.46 -9.75 -7.23
C GLY A 78 -9.25 -10.66 -7.12
N ALA A 79 -8.67 -10.73 -5.95
CA ALA A 79 -7.51 -11.57 -5.69
C ALA A 79 -7.61 -12.25 -4.33
N THR A 80 -6.91 -13.37 -4.19
CA THR A 80 -6.65 -14.00 -2.89
C THR A 80 -5.18 -14.41 -2.84
N HIS A 81 -4.51 -14.17 -1.71
CA HIS A 81 -3.12 -14.54 -1.51
C HIS A 81 -2.78 -14.62 -0.02
N HIS A 82 -1.74 -15.38 0.33
CA HIS A 82 -1.04 -15.14 1.60
C HIS A 82 -0.11 -13.93 1.41
N ASP A 83 0.09 -13.17 2.49
CA ASP A 83 0.99 -12.01 2.43
C ASP A 83 2.43 -12.46 2.11
N GLN A 84 3.11 -11.63 1.32
CA GLN A 84 4.47 -11.95 0.86
C GLN A 84 5.56 -11.42 1.80
N TRP A 85 5.24 -10.42 2.63
CA TRP A 85 6.14 -9.83 3.61
C TRP A 85 6.06 -10.53 4.97
N GLY A 86 4.88 -11.07 5.31
CA GLY A 86 4.62 -11.80 6.54
C GLY A 86 3.79 -13.05 6.29
N PHE A 87 4.40 -14.10 5.74
CA PHE A 87 3.68 -15.31 5.37
C PHE A 87 3.09 -16.05 6.58
N ASP A 88 1.77 -16.06 6.69
CA ASP A 88 1.02 -16.92 7.61
C ASP A 88 0.11 -17.90 6.83
N PRO A 89 0.34 -19.22 6.91
CA PRO A 89 -0.50 -20.20 6.23
C PRO A 89 -1.94 -20.25 6.77
N ASN A 90 -2.20 -19.66 7.93
CA ASN A 90 -3.54 -19.62 8.51
C ASN A 90 -4.35 -18.39 8.07
N LEU A 91 -3.73 -17.36 7.49
CA LEU A 91 -4.38 -16.13 7.05
C LEU A 91 -4.34 -16.04 5.53
N LEU A 92 -5.51 -15.84 4.92
CA LEU A 92 -5.63 -15.56 3.49
C LEU A 92 -6.24 -14.17 3.30
N ASP A 93 -5.52 -13.32 2.61
CA ASP A 93 -6.02 -12.04 2.19
C ASP A 93 -6.84 -12.15 0.92
N SER A 94 -7.84 -11.30 0.81
CA SER A 94 -8.68 -11.18 -0.37
C SER A 94 -8.96 -9.73 -0.70
N THR A 95 -9.15 -9.46 -1.98
CA THR A 95 -9.61 -8.18 -2.49
C THR A 95 -10.76 -8.38 -3.47
N LEU A 96 -11.64 -7.39 -3.53
CA LEU A 96 -12.70 -7.29 -4.52
C LEU A 96 -12.77 -5.83 -4.97
N THR A 97 -12.62 -5.58 -6.25
CA THR A 97 -12.69 -4.23 -6.83
C THR A 97 -13.62 -4.25 -8.03
N ILE A 98 -14.81 -3.67 -7.85
CA ILE A 98 -15.86 -3.52 -8.87
C ILE A 98 -16.53 -2.15 -8.71
N PRO A 99 -17.33 -1.67 -9.68
CA PRO A 99 -18.10 -0.45 -9.52
C PRO A 99 -19.08 -0.55 -8.33
N GLN A 100 -19.18 0.53 -7.56
CA GLN A 100 -19.95 0.60 -6.32
C GLN A 100 -21.42 0.94 -6.61
N GLU A 101 -22.10 0.05 -7.31
CA GLU A 101 -23.50 0.21 -7.73
C GLU A 101 -24.31 -1.02 -7.31
N ASP A 102 -25.54 -0.81 -6.84
CA ASP A 102 -26.39 -1.89 -6.33
C ASP A 102 -26.68 -2.99 -7.36
N LYS A 103 -26.67 -2.67 -8.65
CA LYS A 103 -26.82 -3.66 -9.73
C LYS A 103 -25.70 -4.71 -9.77
N TYR A 104 -24.57 -4.47 -9.08
CA TYR A 104 -23.45 -5.41 -8.99
C TYR A 104 -23.37 -6.16 -7.66
N LEU A 105 -24.31 -5.94 -6.71
CA LEU A 105 -24.30 -6.62 -5.42
C LEU A 105 -24.34 -8.14 -5.56
N ASP A 106 -25.14 -8.67 -6.47
CA ASP A 106 -25.20 -10.13 -6.71
C ASP A 106 -23.86 -10.67 -7.24
N CYS A 107 -23.16 -9.92 -8.11
CA CYS A 107 -21.83 -10.28 -8.58
C CYS A 107 -20.81 -10.26 -7.43
N ALA A 108 -20.84 -9.21 -6.61
CA ALA A 108 -19.97 -9.10 -5.44
C ALA A 108 -20.18 -10.28 -4.47
N GLN A 109 -21.45 -10.63 -4.21
CA GLN A 109 -21.83 -11.73 -3.32
C GLN A 109 -21.30 -13.07 -3.85
N GLN A 110 -21.57 -13.38 -5.10
CA GLN A 110 -21.12 -14.63 -5.71
C GLN A 110 -19.59 -14.74 -5.74
N TYR A 111 -18.89 -13.61 -5.99
CA TYR A 111 -17.43 -13.60 -6.00
C TYR A 111 -16.86 -13.76 -4.58
N LEU A 112 -17.42 -13.12 -3.58
CA LEU A 112 -17.02 -13.32 -2.17
C LEU A 112 -17.20 -14.78 -1.75
N GLU A 113 -18.31 -15.41 -2.10
CA GLU A 113 -18.56 -16.85 -1.85
C GLU A 113 -17.53 -17.74 -2.55
N HIS A 114 -17.14 -17.39 -3.78
CA HIS A 114 -16.07 -18.08 -4.50
C HIS A 114 -14.73 -17.99 -3.74
N GLN A 115 -14.36 -16.81 -3.26
CA GLN A 115 -13.14 -16.61 -2.47
C GLN A 115 -13.19 -17.36 -1.13
N ILE A 116 -14.32 -17.31 -0.41
CA ILE A 116 -14.51 -18.05 0.85
C ILE A 116 -14.44 -19.57 0.61
N LYS A 117 -15.00 -20.08 -0.49
CA LYS A 117 -14.89 -21.49 -0.85
C LYS A 117 -13.45 -21.91 -1.08
N ARG A 118 -12.65 -21.05 -1.71
CA ARG A 118 -11.20 -21.25 -1.89
C ARG A 118 -10.49 -21.28 -0.52
N ALA A 119 -10.74 -20.29 0.34
CA ALA A 119 -10.16 -20.21 1.69
C ALA A 119 -10.45 -21.49 2.51
N ARG A 120 -11.69 -21.98 2.47
CA ARG A 120 -12.09 -23.25 3.11
C ARG A 120 -11.35 -24.46 2.55
N LYS A 121 -11.15 -24.52 1.21
CA LYS A 121 -10.38 -25.59 0.56
C LYS A 121 -8.90 -25.55 0.99
N MET A 122 -8.35 -24.37 1.22
CA MET A 122 -6.99 -24.17 1.71
C MET A 122 -6.87 -24.40 3.23
N LYS A 123 -8.00 -24.55 3.95
CA LYS A 123 -8.07 -24.77 5.40
C LYS A 123 -7.45 -23.62 6.21
N VAL A 124 -7.50 -22.39 5.70
CA VAL A 124 -7.06 -21.22 6.46
C VAL A 124 -8.02 -20.96 7.63
N LYS A 125 -7.52 -20.36 8.69
CA LYS A 125 -8.30 -20.05 9.90
C LYS A 125 -8.90 -18.66 9.84
N ILE A 126 -8.22 -17.72 9.18
CA ILE A 126 -8.59 -16.32 9.06
C ILE A 126 -8.69 -15.99 7.58
N PHE A 127 -9.80 -15.42 7.19
CA PHE A 127 -10.02 -14.83 5.87
C PHE A 127 -10.22 -13.33 6.08
N ARG A 128 -9.27 -12.53 5.57
CA ARG A 128 -9.29 -11.07 5.66
C ARG A 128 -9.63 -10.48 4.30
N ALA A 129 -10.70 -9.70 4.25
CA ALA A 129 -11.04 -8.94 3.06
C ALA A 129 -10.49 -7.52 3.17
N TRP A 130 -9.83 -7.06 2.10
CA TRP A 130 -9.27 -5.71 1.99
C TRP A 130 -10.03 -4.89 0.96
N SER A 131 -10.41 -3.68 1.33
CA SER A 131 -11.01 -2.69 0.43
C SER A 131 -10.11 -1.46 0.32
N TYR A 132 -9.72 -1.14 -0.91
CA TYR A 132 -8.94 0.06 -1.26
C TYR A 132 -9.79 1.35 -1.30
N THR A 133 -10.99 1.32 -0.78
CA THR A 133 -11.85 2.49 -0.63
C THR A 133 -12.69 2.37 0.62
N GLY A 134 -12.73 3.43 1.41
CA GLY A 134 -13.56 3.52 2.61
C GLY A 134 -15.04 3.80 2.33
N SER A 135 -15.53 3.49 1.13
CA SER A 135 -16.93 3.76 0.77
C SER A 135 -17.91 2.98 1.62
N ASN A 136 -19.06 3.58 1.90
CA ASN A 136 -20.13 2.93 2.63
C ASN A 136 -20.66 1.67 1.90
N TRP A 137 -20.60 1.68 0.56
CA TRP A 137 -21.05 0.53 -0.23
C TRP A 137 -20.25 -0.74 0.11
N TYR A 138 -18.91 -0.67 0.20
CA TYR A 138 -18.09 -1.82 0.60
C TYR A 138 -18.22 -2.14 2.09
N LYS A 139 -18.29 -1.11 2.96
CA LYS A 139 -18.50 -1.32 4.40
C LYS A 139 -19.79 -2.06 4.67
N ASP A 140 -20.89 -1.60 4.05
CA ASP A 140 -22.21 -2.25 4.18
C ASP A 140 -22.23 -3.65 3.57
N PHE A 141 -21.56 -3.83 2.42
CA PHE A 141 -21.44 -5.13 1.77
C PHE A 141 -20.74 -6.16 2.67
N TYR A 142 -19.58 -5.83 3.20
CA TYR A 142 -18.83 -6.74 4.08
C TYR A 142 -19.54 -6.94 5.41
N HIS A 143 -20.11 -5.91 6.02
CA HIS A 143 -20.88 -6.03 7.27
C HIS A 143 -22.09 -6.96 7.12
N ARG A 144 -22.86 -6.86 6.02
CA ARG A 144 -23.99 -7.77 5.74
C ARG A 144 -23.54 -9.23 5.56
N ASN A 145 -22.29 -9.46 5.20
CA ASN A 145 -21.67 -10.78 5.09
C ASN A 145 -20.98 -11.25 6.39
N GLY A 146 -21.17 -10.54 7.50
CA GLY A 146 -20.67 -10.92 8.82
C GLY A 146 -19.21 -10.55 9.08
N PHE A 147 -18.63 -9.64 8.27
CA PHE A 147 -17.29 -9.12 8.50
C PHE A 147 -17.33 -7.88 9.39
N GLU A 148 -16.32 -7.76 10.25
CA GLU A 148 -16.08 -6.57 11.06
C GLU A 148 -14.77 -5.91 10.65
N ILE A 149 -14.73 -4.56 10.63
CA ILE A 149 -13.52 -3.81 10.32
C ILE A 149 -12.49 -4.07 11.43
N SER A 150 -11.33 -4.57 11.06
CA SER A 150 -10.24 -4.89 11.98
C SER A 150 -9.01 -4.01 11.79
N LEU A 151 -8.91 -3.34 10.65
CA LEU A 151 -7.83 -2.40 10.32
C LEU A 151 -8.41 -1.24 9.53
N LEU A 152 -8.01 -0.01 9.86
CA LEU A 152 -8.38 1.20 9.12
C LEU A 152 -7.14 2.00 8.80
N GLU A 153 -6.93 2.29 7.52
CA GLU A 153 -5.85 3.14 7.04
C GLU A 153 -6.39 4.47 6.50
N TYR A 154 -5.75 5.56 6.91
CA TYR A 154 -6.03 6.88 6.39
C TYR A 154 -5.05 7.24 5.29
N ILE A 155 -5.62 7.59 4.14
CA ILE A 155 -4.86 8.10 3.02
C ILE A 155 -4.81 9.61 3.11
N SER A 156 -3.61 10.17 3.02
CA SER A 156 -3.37 11.60 3.20
C SER A 156 -2.49 12.17 2.10
N GLU A 157 -2.65 13.46 1.81
CA GLU A 157 -1.79 14.19 0.88
C GLU A 157 -1.30 15.51 1.48
N ILE A 158 -0.15 15.99 0.98
CA ILE A 158 0.33 17.35 1.21
C ILE A 158 0.69 18.02 -0.10
N SER A 159 0.38 19.33 -0.23
CA SER A 159 0.86 20.18 -1.32
C SER A 159 2.18 20.85 -0.90
N LEU A 160 3.25 20.58 -1.64
CA LEU A 160 4.57 21.12 -1.35
C LEU A 160 4.69 22.62 -1.67
N ASP A 161 3.81 23.17 -2.51
CA ASP A 161 3.79 24.61 -2.79
C ASP A 161 3.60 25.44 -1.51
N LYS A 162 2.82 24.90 -0.56
CA LYS A 162 2.49 25.52 0.74
C LYS A 162 3.33 24.98 1.90
N PHE A 163 4.41 24.26 1.63
CA PHE A 163 5.30 23.72 2.64
C PHE A 163 6.54 24.61 2.76
N PHE A 164 6.71 25.28 3.91
CA PHE A 164 7.79 26.21 4.18
C PHE A 164 8.57 25.79 5.43
N ILE A 165 9.90 26.00 5.42
CA ILE A 165 10.78 25.62 6.52
C ILE A 165 10.50 26.44 7.78
N GLU A 166 10.04 27.67 7.61
CA GLU A 166 9.73 28.64 8.66
C GLU A 166 8.66 28.10 9.62
N ASP A 167 7.73 27.28 9.11
CA ASP A 167 6.67 26.66 9.92
C ASP A 167 7.24 25.61 10.91
N PHE A 168 8.49 25.20 10.74
CA PHE A 168 9.13 24.11 11.49
C PHE A 168 10.45 24.50 12.15
N GLU A 169 10.72 25.78 12.35
CA GLU A 169 12.00 26.32 12.89
C GLU A 169 12.42 25.66 14.20
N SER A 170 11.48 25.40 15.12
CA SER A 170 11.76 24.77 16.41
C SER A 170 12.29 23.33 16.27
N SER A 171 11.68 22.55 15.36
CA SER A 171 12.07 21.17 15.07
C SER A 171 13.43 21.12 14.36
N VAL A 172 13.62 21.98 13.37
CA VAL A 172 14.88 22.12 12.62
C VAL A 172 16.03 22.56 13.53
N SER A 173 15.79 23.57 14.39
CA SER A 173 16.79 24.09 15.33
C SER A 173 17.20 23.05 16.38
N ARG A 174 16.22 22.25 16.88
CA ARG A 174 16.51 21.15 17.80
C ARG A 174 17.39 20.09 17.13
N PHE A 175 17.05 19.67 15.91
CA PHE A 175 17.83 18.69 15.17
C PHE A 175 19.25 19.19 14.87
N LYS A 176 19.42 20.46 14.47
CA LYS A 176 20.74 21.08 14.22
C LYS A 176 21.67 21.10 15.43
N LYS A 177 21.14 21.01 16.64
CA LYS A 177 21.93 20.94 17.89
C LYS A 177 22.37 19.52 18.25
N SER A 178 21.91 18.51 17.53
CA SER A 178 22.30 17.11 17.71
C SER A 178 23.51 16.76 16.88
N THR A 179 24.06 15.56 17.11
CA THR A 179 25.14 14.97 16.29
C THR A 179 24.65 14.28 15.04
N TYR A 180 23.33 14.20 14.87
CA TYR A 180 22.69 13.48 13.78
C TYR A 180 22.86 14.20 12.44
N VAL A 181 23.08 13.43 11.38
CA VAL A 181 23.18 13.92 10.00
C VAL A 181 22.12 13.25 9.15
N ILE A 182 21.42 14.04 8.33
CA ILE A 182 20.50 13.50 7.32
C ILE A 182 21.25 13.47 5.98
N SER A 183 21.24 12.31 5.32
CA SER A 183 21.78 12.12 3.98
C SER A 183 20.82 11.26 3.15
N ASN A 184 21.02 11.16 1.85
CA ASN A 184 20.31 10.21 1.00
C ASN A 184 21.15 8.95 0.75
N LEU A 185 20.50 7.88 0.31
CA LEU A 185 21.18 6.60 0.05
C LEU A 185 22.25 6.72 -1.03
N GLN A 186 22.04 7.54 -2.08
CA GLN A 186 22.99 7.72 -3.16
C GLN A 186 24.36 8.24 -2.66
N GLU A 187 24.35 9.16 -1.68
CA GLU A 187 25.58 9.66 -1.06
C GLU A 187 26.17 8.66 -0.08
N LEU A 188 25.34 8.01 0.73
CA LEU A 188 25.83 7.06 1.73
C LEU A 188 26.47 5.82 1.12
N LYS A 189 26.00 5.36 -0.03
CA LYS A 189 26.63 4.25 -0.79
C LYS A 189 28.09 4.52 -1.14
N LYS A 190 28.45 5.75 -1.43
CA LYS A 190 29.84 6.12 -1.76
C LYS A 190 30.79 5.98 -0.57
N LEU A 191 30.24 6.05 0.63
CA LEU A 191 31.00 6.06 1.89
C LEU A 191 30.97 4.72 2.64
N ASN A 192 30.02 3.85 2.31
CA ASN A 192 29.77 2.60 3.04
C ASN A 192 29.75 1.42 2.07
N ALA A 193 30.77 0.57 2.11
CA ALA A 193 30.82 -0.63 1.27
C ALA A 193 29.74 -1.66 1.64
N ASP A 194 29.29 -1.65 2.89
CA ASP A 194 28.28 -2.52 3.49
C ASP A 194 26.86 -1.91 3.50
N TRP A 195 26.61 -0.93 2.65
CA TRP A 195 25.38 -0.15 2.64
C TRP A 195 24.10 -0.99 2.47
N GLU A 196 24.14 -2.08 1.69
CA GLU A 196 22.96 -2.96 1.50
C GLU A 196 22.56 -3.61 2.82
N THR A 197 23.53 -4.18 3.54
CA THR A 197 23.29 -4.78 4.86
C THR A 197 22.78 -3.75 5.87
N LYS A 198 23.40 -2.57 5.93
CA LYS A 198 22.96 -1.48 6.83
C LYS A 198 21.54 -1.03 6.52
N LEU A 199 21.18 -0.94 5.24
CA LEU A 199 19.82 -0.56 4.85
C LEU A 199 18.81 -1.64 5.20
N PHE A 200 19.14 -2.90 4.95
CA PHE A 200 18.28 -4.04 5.30
C PHE A 200 18.04 -4.11 6.80
N ASP A 201 19.10 -4.07 7.61
CA ASP A 201 19.00 -4.11 9.08
C ASP A 201 18.13 -2.97 9.63
N LEU A 202 18.31 -1.76 9.07
CA LEU A 202 17.48 -0.62 9.46
C LEU A 202 16.03 -0.80 9.02
N TYR A 203 15.81 -1.27 7.79
CA TYR A 203 14.48 -1.48 7.22
C TYR A 203 13.71 -2.53 8.03
N GLU A 204 14.31 -3.71 8.25
CA GLU A 204 13.72 -4.80 9.02
C GLU A 204 13.28 -4.34 10.43
N ARG A 205 14.18 -3.66 11.15
CA ARG A 205 13.89 -3.18 12.50
C ARG A 205 12.79 -2.10 12.56
N VAL A 206 12.71 -1.26 11.53
CA VAL A 206 11.66 -0.22 11.46
C VAL A 206 10.33 -0.83 11.03
N GLU A 207 10.34 -1.79 10.11
CA GLU A 207 9.15 -2.46 9.60
C GLU A 207 8.41 -3.27 10.68
N GLN A 208 9.15 -3.85 11.66
CA GLN A 208 8.56 -4.56 12.79
C GLN A 208 7.65 -3.70 13.67
N ASP A 209 7.74 -2.38 13.57
CA ASP A 209 6.90 -1.44 14.32
C ASP A 209 5.67 -0.95 13.53
N VAL A 210 5.53 -1.36 12.28
CA VAL A 210 4.33 -1.06 11.49
C VAL A 210 3.17 -1.85 12.09
N PRO A 211 2.06 -1.19 12.47
CA PRO A 211 0.92 -1.85 13.11
C PRO A 211 0.12 -2.66 12.08
N ILE A 212 0.63 -3.84 11.76
CA ILE A 212 -0.04 -4.84 10.91
C ILE A 212 -0.21 -6.12 11.71
N ASP A 213 -1.28 -6.85 11.43
CA ASP A 213 -1.60 -8.13 12.10
C ASP A 213 -0.75 -9.31 11.57
N LEU A 214 0.50 -9.06 11.25
CA LEU A 214 1.43 -10.05 10.67
C LEU A 214 2.77 -9.99 11.38
N VAL A 215 3.37 -11.15 11.58
CA VAL A 215 4.78 -11.24 11.97
C VAL A 215 5.59 -11.20 10.68
N LEU A 216 6.36 -10.14 10.52
CA LEU A 216 7.23 -9.98 9.36
C LEU A 216 8.40 -10.96 9.46
N ASP A 217 8.65 -11.66 8.37
CA ASP A 217 9.78 -12.55 8.16
C ASP A 217 10.43 -12.16 6.83
N LEU A 218 11.28 -11.12 6.87
CA LEU A 218 11.87 -10.52 5.69
C LEU A 218 13.05 -11.36 5.22
N ASP A 219 12.89 -12.02 4.08
CA ASP A 219 14.00 -12.60 3.32
C ASP A 219 14.79 -11.48 2.62
N PHE A 220 16.13 -11.50 2.76
CA PHE A 220 16.99 -10.46 2.19
C PHE A 220 16.89 -10.35 0.67
N ASP A 221 16.86 -11.47 -0.05
CA ASP A 221 16.82 -11.47 -1.52
C ASP A 221 15.46 -11.00 -2.03
N PHE A 222 14.37 -11.40 -1.34
CA PHE A 222 13.03 -10.92 -1.63
C PHE A 222 12.93 -9.41 -1.36
N TRP A 223 13.36 -8.95 -0.19
CA TRP A 223 13.41 -7.52 0.17
C TRP A 223 14.19 -6.72 -0.87
N LYS A 224 15.40 -7.19 -1.21
CA LYS A 224 16.27 -6.54 -2.19
C LYS A 224 15.58 -6.39 -3.53
N SER A 225 14.98 -7.46 -4.04
CA SER A 225 14.25 -7.43 -5.31
C SER A 225 13.03 -6.53 -5.27
N SER A 226 12.32 -6.47 -4.14
CA SER A 226 11.13 -5.63 -3.97
C SER A 226 11.46 -4.15 -3.89
N ILE A 227 12.54 -3.78 -3.18
CA ILE A 227 12.92 -2.38 -2.98
C ILE A 227 13.66 -1.82 -4.20
N PHE A 228 14.65 -2.55 -4.73
CA PHE A 228 15.47 -2.06 -5.86
C PHE A 228 14.86 -2.41 -7.21
N CYS A 229 13.56 -2.16 -7.35
CA CYS A 229 12.85 -2.28 -8.63
C CYS A 229 13.42 -1.29 -9.68
N PRO A 230 13.16 -1.47 -10.98
CA PRO A 230 13.72 -0.64 -12.05
C PRO A 230 13.43 0.87 -11.94
N TRP A 231 12.37 1.24 -11.24
CA TRP A 231 11.97 2.64 -10.99
C TRP A 231 12.40 3.18 -9.62
N PHE A 232 13.09 2.40 -8.81
CA PHE A 232 13.66 2.84 -7.55
C PHE A 232 14.69 3.98 -7.76
N LYS A 233 14.69 4.95 -6.85
CA LYS A 233 15.61 6.08 -6.86
C LYS A 233 16.30 6.26 -5.52
N GLU A 234 17.61 6.04 -5.50
CA GLU A 234 18.43 6.12 -4.28
C GLU A 234 18.43 7.52 -3.64
N GLU A 235 18.32 8.56 -4.47
CA GLU A 235 18.22 9.94 -4.00
C GLU A 235 16.90 10.29 -3.32
N ASP A 236 15.91 9.39 -3.35
CA ASP A 236 14.61 9.57 -2.67
C ASP A 236 14.50 8.69 -1.40
N VAL A 237 15.61 8.11 -0.96
CA VAL A 237 15.74 7.40 0.33
C VAL A 237 16.58 8.24 1.26
N TYR A 238 15.96 8.84 2.27
CA TYR A 238 16.60 9.69 3.26
C TYR A 238 16.90 8.89 4.51
N ILE A 239 18.13 8.99 5.01
CA ILE A 239 18.63 8.23 6.14
C ILE A 239 19.21 9.20 7.16
N VAL A 240 18.96 8.96 8.44
CA VAL A 240 19.59 9.67 9.55
C VAL A 240 20.72 8.80 10.09
N VAL A 241 21.90 9.39 10.23
CA VAL A 241 23.10 8.73 10.76
C VAL A 241 23.53 9.36 12.07
N ASP A 242 23.99 8.52 13.01
CA ASP A 242 24.66 8.87 14.25
C ASP A 242 26.05 8.22 14.27
N GLY A 243 27.07 8.99 13.89
CA GLY A 243 28.38 8.42 13.55
C GLY A 243 28.27 7.42 12.42
N ASP A 244 28.60 6.15 12.68
CA ASP A 244 28.55 5.07 11.67
C ASP A 244 27.20 4.33 11.65
N LYS A 245 26.27 4.65 12.55
CA LYS A 245 25.00 3.95 12.68
C LYS A 245 23.91 4.64 11.87
N TRP A 246 23.14 3.86 11.16
CA TRP A 246 21.91 4.31 10.50
C TRP A 246 20.74 4.12 11.48
N VAL A 247 20.06 5.20 11.83
CA VAL A 247 19.13 5.23 12.97
C VAL A 247 17.69 5.54 12.60
N ALA A 248 17.46 6.08 11.41
CA ALA A 248 16.13 6.35 10.89
C ALA A 248 16.15 6.40 9.37
N LEU A 249 14.99 6.13 8.75
CA LEU A 249 14.81 6.30 7.30
C LEU A 249 13.46 6.93 6.98
N SER A 250 13.38 7.52 5.77
CA SER A 250 12.12 7.90 5.11
C SER A 250 12.31 7.68 3.62
N THR A 251 11.52 6.78 3.03
CA THR A 251 11.63 6.39 1.62
C THR A 251 10.48 6.96 0.82
N TYR A 252 10.71 7.20 -0.47
CA TYR A 252 9.70 7.74 -1.37
C TYR A 252 9.74 7.02 -2.71
N ALA A 253 8.57 6.82 -3.31
CA ALA A 253 8.39 6.17 -4.60
C ALA A 253 7.73 7.14 -5.59
N ARG A 254 8.40 7.37 -6.74
CA ARG A 254 7.91 8.27 -7.78
C ARG A 254 6.77 7.63 -8.56
N SER A 255 5.78 8.43 -8.95
CA SER A 255 4.81 8.00 -9.96
C SER A 255 5.51 7.86 -11.31
N LEU A 256 5.22 6.80 -12.05
CA LEU A 256 5.71 6.61 -13.41
C LEU A 256 4.91 7.43 -14.44
N ARG A 257 3.71 7.90 -14.06
CA ARG A 257 2.81 8.67 -14.93
C ARG A 257 2.81 10.17 -14.66
N SER A 258 3.43 10.61 -13.57
CA SER A 258 3.42 12.00 -13.15
C SER A 258 4.77 12.41 -12.56
N ASN A 259 5.37 13.43 -13.13
CA ASN A 259 6.65 13.95 -12.64
C ASN A 259 6.50 14.86 -11.41
N ASP A 260 5.28 15.17 -10.99
CA ASP A 260 4.98 16.08 -9.89
C ASP A 260 4.37 15.40 -8.66
N LYS A 261 4.22 14.06 -8.69
CA LYS A 261 3.64 13.24 -7.61
C LYS A 261 4.62 12.19 -7.11
N ILE A 262 4.62 11.99 -5.81
CA ILE A 262 5.45 10.99 -5.15
C ILE A 262 4.71 10.45 -3.91
N SER A 263 4.92 9.18 -3.60
CA SER A 263 4.33 8.54 -2.41
C SER A 263 5.40 8.29 -1.36
N THR A 264 5.06 8.45 -0.09
CA THR A 264 5.91 7.98 1.02
C THR A 264 5.85 6.45 1.07
N GLY A 265 7.00 5.83 1.14
CA GLY A 265 7.12 4.43 1.53
C GLY A 265 7.32 4.29 3.05
N LEU A 266 8.26 3.45 3.46
CA LEU A 266 8.56 3.25 4.88
C LEU A 266 9.20 4.49 5.50
N THR A 267 8.71 4.90 6.66
CA THR A 267 9.33 5.93 7.51
C THR A 267 9.37 5.45 8.94
N GLY A 268 10.53 5.50 9.58
CA GLY A 268 10.63 5.17 10.98
C GLY A 268 11.99 5.49 11.60
N VAL A 269 12.05 5.31 12.91
CA VAL A 269 13.20 5.59 13.76
C VAL A 269 13.40 4.41 14.70
N LEU A 270 14.64 3.93 14.82
CA LEU A 270 14.97 2.85 15.75
C LEU A 270 14.48 3.16 17.17
N PRO A 271 13.99 2.19 17.94
CA PRO A 271 13.37 2.38 19.24
C PRO A 271 14.20 3.26 20.20
N GLU A 272 15.50 3.00 20.27
CA GLU A 272 16.44 3.68 21.16
C GLU A 272 16.70 5.15 20.78
N TYR A 273 16.30 5.57 19.57
CA TYR A 273 16.45 6.95 19.05
C TYR A 273 15.13 7.73 18.98
N ARG A 274 14.03 7.15 19.48
CA ARG A 274 12.70 7.80 19.44
C ARG A 274 12.59 8.96 20.42
N ARG A 275 11.54 9.78 20.25
CA ARG A 275 11.22 10.94 21.09
C ARG A 275 12.25 12.07 21.07
N GLN A 276 13.20 12.04 20.12
CA GLN A 276 14.24 13.04 19.94
C GLN A 276 13.95 14.00 18.76
N GLY A 277 12.79 13.88 18.11
CA GLY A 277 12.40 14.72 16.97
C GLY A 277 13.00 14.26 15.62
N ILE A 278 13.71 13.14 15.58
CA ILE A 278 14.40 12.62 14.38
C ILE A 278 13.42 12.36 13.24
N CYS A 279 12.27 11.72 13.53
CA CYS A 279 11.28 11.41 12.51
C CYS A 279 10.74 12.69 11.81
N SER A 280 10.37 13.70 12.60
CA SER A 280 9.91 14.98 12.02
C SER A 280 11.02 15.65 11.21
N ALA A 281 12.27 15.62 11.70
CA ALA A 281 13.40 16.24 11.01
C ALA A 281 13.70 15.59 9.65
N VAL A 282 13.73 14.25 9.58
CA VAL A 282 13.98 13.55 8.30
C VAL A 282 12.85 13.79 7.31
N LYS A 283 11.59 13.80 7.75
CA LYS A 283 10.44 14.10 6.88
C LYS A 283 10.46 15.56 6.41
N ILE A 284 10.73 16.53 7.28
CA ILE A 284 10.86 17.94 6.89
C ILE A 284 11.96 18.10 5.85
N ASN A 285 13.14 17.52 6.09
CA ASN A 285 14.25 17.57 5.14
C ASN A 285 13.87 16.96 3.79
N ALA A 286 13.26 15.77 3.79
CA ALA A 286 12.80 15.09 2.59
C ALA A 286 11.77 15.92 1.80
N LEU A 287 10.74 16.46 2.47
CA LEU A 287 9.69 17.26 1.82
C LEU A 287 10.26 18.54 1.18
N LEU A 288 11.22 19.20 1.84
CA LEU A 288 11.92 20.38 1.29
C LEU A 288 12.78 20.02 0.07
N ASP A 289 13.46 18.89 0.11
CA ASP A 289 14.29 18.43 -1.02
C ASP A 289 13.39 17.98 -2.20
N LEU A 290 12.33 17.23 -1.94
CA LEU A 290 11.34 16.87 -2.96
C LEU A 290 10.69 18.09 -3.61
N LYS A 291 10.38 19.14 -2.83
CA LYS A 291 9.92 20.43 -3.38
C LYS A 291 10.96 21.04 -4.33
N LYS A 292 12.25 21.04 -3.97
CA LYS A 292 13.32 21.52 -4.84
C LYS A 292 13.49 20.68 -6.11
N LYS A 293 13.23 19.37 -6.04
CA LYS A 293 13.21 18.45 -7.19
C LYS A 293 12.00 18.65 -8.10
N GLY A 294 11.05 19.54 -7.74
CA GLY A 294 9.90 19.89 -8.56
C GLY A 294 8.63 19.10 -8.27
N PHE A 295 8.62 18.21 -7.27
CA PHE A 295 7.39 17.55 -6.86
C PHE A 295 6.42 18.56 -6.22
N LYS A 296 5.13 18.39 -6.51
CA LYS A 296 4.06 19.26 -6.01
C LYS A 296 3.21 18.60 -4.94
N LYS A 297 3.07 17.26 -5.00
CA LYS A 297 2.23 16.49 -4.08
C LYS A 297 2.96 15.27 -3.55
N VAL A 298 2.80 15.04 -2.25
CA VAL A 298 3.24 13.81 -1.58
C VAL A 298 2.03 13.13 -0.97
N PHE A 299 1.93 11.82 -1.17
CA PHE A 299 0.87 10.95 -0.63
C PHE A 299 1.44 10.00 0.42
N THR A 300 0.60 9.55 1.34
CA THR A 300 0.96 8.58 2.36
C THR A 300 -0.27 7.83 2.86
N GLY A 301 -0.11 6.56 3.21
CA GLY A 301 -1.08 5.76 3.97
C GLY A 301 -0.58 5.54 5.39
N ASN A 302 -1.47 5.54 6.36
CA ASN A 302 -1.16 5.20 7.74
C ASN A 302 -2.36 4.56 8.43
N GLU A 303 -2.12 3.51 9.18
CA GLU A 303 -3.09 2.98 10.12
C GLU A 303 -3.51 4.07 11.13
N GLU A 304 -4.78 4.07 11.53
CA GLU A 304 -5.40 5.15 12.30
C GLU A 304 -4.72 5.46 13.63
N ASN A 305 -4.19 4.43 14.31
CA ASN A 305 -3.51 4.55 15.61
C ASN A 305 -1.98 4.71 15.48
N ASN A 306 -1.45 4.68 14.25
CA ASN A 306 -0.02 4.84 14.02
C ASN A 306 0.44 6.26 14.40
N PRO A 307 1.41 6.43 15.31
CA PRO A 307 1.95 7.75 15.66
C PRO A 307 2.45 8.56 14.44
N MET A 308 2.80 7.88 13.35
CA MET A 308 3.21 8.52 12.09
C MET A 308 2.08 9.34 11.48
N PHE A 309 0.83 8.93 11.63
CA PHE A 309 -0.32 9.70 11.18
C PHE A 309 -0.37 11.09 11.85
N GLN A 310 -0.13 11.15 13.17
CA GLN A 310 -0.08 12.43 13.90
C GLN A 310 1.09 13.31 13.45
N ILE A 311 2.25 12.72 13.16
CA ILE A 311 3.39 13.46 12.61
C ILE A 311 3.03 14.01 11.22
N ASN A 312 2.37 13.24 10.37
CA ASN A 312 1.95 13.71 9.06
C ASN A 312 0.94 14.88 9.17
N LEU A 313 -0.05 14.80 10.08
CA LEU A 313 -0.98 15.89 10.31
C LEU A 313 -0.26 17.18 10.77
N MET A 314 0.72 17.06 11.69
CA MET A 314 1.53 18.20 12.14
C MET A 314 2.37 18.81 11.01
N LEU A 315 2.79 18.01 10.03
CA LEU A 315 3.50 18.47 8.83
C LEU A 315 2.57 19.10 7.78
N GLY A 316 1.25 19.07 8.00
CA GLY A 316 0.26 19.68 7.10
C GLY A 316 -0.36 18.72 6.08
N PHE A 317 -0.14 17.40 6.21
CA PHE A 317 -0.89 16.41 5.45
C PHE A 317 -2.39 16.48 5.80
N LYS A 318 -3.23 16.25 4.81
CA LYS A 318 -4.69 16.23 4.97
C LYS A 318 -5.22 14.87 4.54
N LYS A 319 -6.08 14.28 5.35
CA LYS A 319 -6.80 13.07 4.99
C LYS A 319 -7.64 13.33 3.73
N ILE A 320 -7.50 12.46 2.74
CA ILE A 320 -8.25 12.50 1.47
C ILE A 320 -9.06 11.23 1.22
N GLY A 321 -8.83 10.20 2.01
CA GLY A 321 -9.54 8.94 1.89
C GLY A 321 -9.16 7.95 2.99
N GLU A 322 -9.68 6.75 2.86
CA GLU A 322 -9.40 5.64 3.74
C GLU A 322 -9.52 4.31 3.02
N GLU A 323 -8.81 3.32 3.51
CA GLU A 323 -8.85 1.91 3.14
C GLU A 323 -9.13 1.10 4.40
N PHE A 324 -9.63 -0.12 4.27
CA PHE A 324 -9.89 -0.95 5.44
C PHE A 324 -9.70 -2.43 5.15
N GLY A 325 -9.25 -3.15 6.20
CA GLY A 325 -9.29 -4.59 6.29
C GLY A 325 -10.40 -5.05 7.23
N CYS A 326 -11.10 -6.12 6.89
CA CYS A 326 -12.14 -6.71 7.73
C CYS A 326 -12.02 -8.24 7.78
N LYS A 327 -12.44 -8.83 8.90
CA LYS A 327 -12.36 -10.28 9.17
C LYS A 327 -13.72 -10.85 9.54
#